data_96a928111e19409bb7891c4e7e7dc28f
#
_entry.id   96a928111e19409bb7891c4e7e7dc28f
#
_cell.length_a   1.000
_cell.length_b   1.000
_cell.length_c   1.000
_cell.angle_alpha   90.00
_cell.angle_beta   90.00
_cell.angle_gamma   90.00
#
_symmetry.space_group_name_H-M   'P 1'
#
loop_
_entity.id
_entity.type
_entity.pdbx_description
1 polymer ?
#
loop_
_entity_poly.entity_id
_entity_poly.type
_entity_poly.pdbx_seq_one_letter_code
_entity_poly.pdbx_strand_id
1 'polypeptide(L)'
;MNKAAIAVLTAAAVCVTCAPPSRDDARVDVPADVERLTVFPAGEEGYHCFRIPALLAAADGTILAFSEARRDSCRDDADIDLVLKRSRDGGRTWGPLEVLFDDGDLSVNQPSPVLDRETGDVILVFCKNNQRVFVTKSPDNGSTWSEPREITDQVVDPDWSYIGAGPGHGIQLSSGRLLISSWGDTSPGPRTWRPASWGKVQFSYAMYSDDRGATWQRSAPLDSDLSDESMSVETADGRIYMNMRSRQERRRRAYAWSEDGGKTWSDVRFHQDMPEPSVQGSVVRFTRAERHGRNRVLLAHPASPVERAQLTVRMSYDECETFPVAKVLHSGSAAYSDLAIAPDMTILCLYEADRYSQIMLARFSLGWLTDGKDNL
;
A
#
# COMPACT_ATOMS: atom_id res chain seq x y z
N MET A 1 -11.13 52.35 70.02
CA MET A 1 -10.72 50.94 70.17
C MET A 1 -11.66 50.09 69.31
N ASN A 2 -11.34 49.88 68.01
CA ASN A 2 -12.13 49.10 67.09
C ASN A 2 -11.35 47.87 66.70
N LYS A 3 -11.90 46.73 67.04
CA LYS A 3 -11.39 45.44 66.61
C LYS A 3 -11.94 45.14 65.20
N ALA A 4 -11.05 45.05 64.20
CA ALA A 4 -11.39 44.55 62.86
C ALA A 4 -11.41 43.02 62.88
N ALA A 5 -12.51 42.43 62.42
CA ALA A 5 -12.65 41.01 62.23
C ALA A 5 -12.19 40.65 60.82
N ILE A 6 -11.24 39.73 60.70
CA ILE A 6 -10.75 39.18 59.45
C ILE A 6 -11.64 37.98 59.10
N ALA A 7 -12.37 38.08 57.96
CA ALA A 7 -13.12 36.96 57.39
C ALA A 7 -12.19 36.13 56.52
N VAL A 8 -12.02 34.87 56.89
CA VAL A 8 -11.28 33.87 56.05
C VAL A 8 -12.28 33.28 55.06
N LEU A 9 -12.08 33.57 53.76
CA LEU A 9 -12.79 32.88 52.68
C LEU A 9 -12.07 31.56 52.38
N THR A 10 -12.72 30.46 52.68
CA THR A 10 -12.31 29.13 52.21
C THR A 10 -12.82 28.94 50.79
N ALA A 11 -11.90 28.92 49.82
CA ALA A 11 -12.21 28.52 48.44
C ALA A 11 -12.32 26.98 48.36
N ALA A 12 -13.52 26.50 48.09
CA ALA A 12 -13.73 25.09 47.75
C ALA A 12 -13.25 24.82 46.31
N ALA A 13 -12.17 24.04 46.17
CA ALA A 13 -11.72 23.54 44.89
C ALA A 13 -12.72 22.49 44.38
N VAL A 14 -13.47 22.81 43.34
CA VAL A 14 -14.26 21.83 42.58
C VAL A 14 -13.30 21.02 41.70
N CYS A 15 -13.03 19.79 42.13
CA CYS A 15 -12.30 18.82 41.34
C CYS A 15 -13.23 18.32 40.22
N VAL A 16 -13.09 18.89 39.03
CA VAL A 16 -13.74 18.34 37.84
C VAL A 16 -12.98 17.08 37.46
N THR A 17 -13.50 15.93 37.84
CA THR A 17 -13.04 14.65 37.33
C THR A 17 -13.43 14.56 35.86
N CYS A 18 -12.46 14.78 34.94
CA CYS A 18 -12.60 14.39 33.56
C CYS A 18 -12.72 12.87 33.52
N ALA A 19 -13.94 12.38 33.34
CA ALA A 19 -14.14 11.00 32.92
C ALA A 19 -13.48 10.80 31.54
N PRO A 20 -12.77 9.68 31.30
CA PRO A 20 -12.28 9.38 29.95
C PRO A 20 -13.47 9.31 29.00
N PRO A 21 -13.32 9.72 27.74
CA PRO A 21 -14.39 9.62 26.76
C PRO A 21 -14.83 8.16 26.67
N SER A 22 -16.12 7.92 26.80
CA SER A 22 -16.73 6.61 26.55
C SER A 22 -16.30 6.16 25.15
N ARG A 23 -15.69 4.99 25.07
CA ARG A 23 -15.51 4.28 23.80
C ARG A 23 -16.91 3.91 23.30
N ASP A 24 -17.56 4.81 22.59
CA ASP A 24 -18.53 4.44 21.58
C ASP A 24 -17.73 3.84 20.42
N ASP A 25 -17.36 2.56 20.59
CA ASP A 25 -17.02 1.70 19.47
C ASP A 25 -18.30 1.61 18.64
N ALA A 26 -18.43 2.51 17.67
CA ALA A 26 -19.40 2.34 16.60
C ALA A 26 -19.07 0.96 16.01
N ARG A 27 -19.85 -0.06 16.36
CA ARG A 27 -19.75 -1.40 15.78
C ARG A 27 -19.88 -1.21 14.28
N VAL A 28 -18.78 -1.36 13.57
CA VAL A 28 -18.75 -1.39 12.12
C VAL A 28 -19.69 -2.51 11.72
N ASP A 29 -20.78 -2.16 11.05
CA ASP A 29 -21.77 -3.12 10.57
C ASP A 29 -21.12 -3.91 9.42
N VAL A 30 -20.50 -5.04 9.79
CA VAL A 30 -19.75 -5.90 8.86
C VAL A 30 -20.76 -6.70 8.05
N PRO A 31 -20.84 -6.52 6.71
CA PRO A 31 -21.69 -7.37 5.89
C PRO A 31 -21.37 -8.84 6.12
N ALA A 32 -22.37 -9.69 6.27
CA ALA A 32 -22.23 -11.10 6.62
C ALA A 32 -21.32 -11.91 5.68
N ASP A 33 -21.05 -11.37 4.47
CA ASP A 33 -20.30 -12.05 3.41
C ASP A 33 -18.82 -11.64 3.35
N VAL A 34 -18.31 -10.82 4.27
CA VAL A 34 -16.90 -10.44 4.34
C VAL A 34 -16.24 -11.09 5.55
N GLU A 35 -15.30 -11.98 5.29
CA GLU A 35 -14.42 -12.53 6.34
C GLU A 35 -13.27 -11.55 6.62
N ARG A 36 -12.97 -11.30 7.89
CA ARG A 36 -11.86 -10.43 8.31
C ARG A 36 -11.05 -11.10 9.38
N LEU A 37 -9.74 -10.94 9.30
CA LEU A 37 -8.82 -11.42 10.32
C LEU A 37 -7.62 -10.49 10.43
N THR A 38 -7.03 -10.41 11.61
CA THR A 38 -5.77 -9.72 11.84
C THR A 38 -4.62 -10.59 11.36
N VAL A 39 -3.75 -10.04 10.49
CA VAL A 39 -2.53 -10.72 10.03
C VAL A 39 -1.32 -10.27 10.84
N PHE A 40 -1.19 -8.97 11.07
CA PHE A 40 -0.09 -8.40 11.85
C PHE A 40 -0.67 -7.48 12.96
N PRO A 41 -0.79 -7.97 14.19
CA PRO A 41 -1.22 -7.16 15.34
C PRO A 41 -0.04 -6.32 15.87
N ALA A 42 -0.26 -5.02 16.10
CA ALA A 42 0.75 -4.17 16.71
C ALA A 42 1.02 -4.58 18.17
N GLY A 43 2.27 -4.42 18.61
CA GLY A 43 2.69 -4.78 19.96
C GLY A 43 2.97 -6.27 20.15
N GLU A 44 2.91 -7.07 19.10
CA GLU A 44 3.19 -8.51 19.14
C GLU A 44 4.47 -8.86 18.38
N GLU A 45 4.96 -10.08 18.58
CA GLU A 45 6.12 -10.66 17.88
C GLU A 45 7.42 -9.80 17.97
N GLY A 46 7.53 -8.94 18.99
CA GLY A 46 8.69 -8.10 19.24
C GLY A 46 8.67 -6.75 18.53
N TYR A 47 7.57 -6.38 17.89
CA TYR A 47 7.43 -5.13 17.13
C TYR A 47 6.32 -4.25 17.69
N HIS A 48 6.62 -2.95 17.75
CA HIS A 48 5.64 -1.95 18.19
C HIS A 48 4.51 -1.77 17.18
N CYS A 49 4.82 -1.84 15.88
CA CYS A 49 3.88 -1.48 14.83
C CYS A 49 4.21 -2.21 13.52
N PHE A 50 3.18 -2.52 12.73
CA PHE A 50 3.32 -3.03 11.38
C PHE A 50 2.70 -2.05 10.39
N ARG A 51 3.43 -1.73 9.30
CA ARG A 51 3.01 -0.77 8.31
C ARG A 51 3.31 -1.25 6.88
N ILE A 52 2.76 -0.52 5.89
CA ILE A 52 3.10 -0.68 4.47
C ILE A 52 2.87 -2.12 3.98
N PRO A 53 1.61 -2.57 3.96
CA PRO A 53 1.27 -3.91 3.52
C PRO A 53 1.51 -4.10 2.02
N ALA A 54 2.04 -5.26 1.63
CA ALA A 54 2.01 -5.74 0.26
C ALA A 54 1.50 -7.20 0.22
N LEU A 55 0.74 -7.55 -0.81
CA LEU A 55 0.06 -8.83 -0.92
C LEU A 55 0.27 -9.44 -2.30
N LEU A 56 0.63 -10.71 -2.35
CA LEU A 56 0.83 -11.43 -3.60
C LEU A 56 0.26 -12.86 -3.51
N ALA A 57 -0.44 -13.30 -4.55
CA ALA A 57 -0.73 -14.71 -4.75
C ALA A 57 0.40 -15.33 -5.59
N ALA A 58 1.13 -16.28 -5.01
CA ALA A 58 2.21 -17.01 -5.67
C ALA A 58 1.66 -18.07 -6.65
N ALA A 59 2.55 -18.67 -7.43
CA ALA A 59 2.17 -19.57 -8.54
C ALA A 59 1.41 -20.84 -8.07
N ASP A 60 1.71 -21.35 -6.87
CA ASP A 60 1.03 -22.50 -6.27
C ASP A 60 -0.26 -22.13 -5.51
N GLY A 61 -0.61 -20.84 -5.47
CA GLY A 61 -1.77 -20.32 -4.73
C GLY A 61 -1.47 -19.93 -3.29
N THR A 62 -0.23 -20.06 -2.82
CA THR A 62 0.19 -19.49 -1.53
C THR A 62 0.03 -17.98 -1.53
N ILE A 63 -0.62 -17.44 -0.50
CA ILE A 63 -0.77 -16.00 -0.33
C ILE A 63 0.40 -15.50 0.54
N LEU A 64 1.13 -14.52 0.03
CA LEU A 64 2.27 -13.88 0.67
C LEU A 64 1.86 -12.50 1.16
N ALA A 65 1.93 -12.26 2.47
CA ALA A 65 1.68 -10.96 3.09
C ALA A 65 3.00 -10.39 3.62
N PHE A 66 3.45 -9.30 3.03
CA PHE A 66 4.65 -8.57 3.44
C PHE A 66 4.24 -7.34 4.26
N SER A 67 5.13 -6.93 5.16
CA SER A 67 4.96 -5.70 5.94
C SER A 67 6.31 -5.16 6.40
N GLU A 68 6.35 -3.87 6.69
CA GLU A 68 7.37 -3.26 7.53
C GLU A 68 7.03 -3.55 8.99
N ALA A 69 7.93 -4.20 9.71
CA ALA A 69 7.84 -4.45 11.13
C ALA A 69 8.73 -3.45 11.88
N ARG A 70 8.13 -2.52 12.61
CA ARG A 70 8.76 -1.35 13.23
C ARG A 70 8.95 -1.59 14.72
N ARG A 71 10.20 -1.57 15.21
CA ARG A 71 10.52 -2.02 16.57
C ARG A 71 10.02 -1.09 17.66
N ASP A 72 10.28 0.21 17.58
CA ASP A 72 10.10 1.11 18.72
C ASP A 72 8.93 2.09 18.56
N SER A 73 8.46 2.32 17.36
CA SER A 73 7.40 3.27 17.05
C SER A 73 6.80 3.03 15.68
N CYS A 74 5.66 3.65 15.35
CA CYS A 74 5.10 3.61 13.97
C CYS A 74 5.75 4.63 13.01
N ARG A 75 6.89 5.23 13.36
CA ARG A 75 7.57 6.22 12.52
C ARG A 75 8.25 5.57 11.33
N ASP A 76 8.33 6.30 10.21
CA ASP A 76 8.97 5.81 8.99
C ASP A 76 10.51 5.79 9.06
N ASP A 77 11.10 6.39 10.11
CA ASP A 77 12.53 6.46 10.41
C ASP A 77 12.92 5.62 11.65
N ALA A 78 12.10 4.63 11.99
CA ALA A 78 12.42 3.67 13.04
C ALA A 78 13.41 2.60 12.54
N ASP A 79 13.89 1.76 13.46
CA ASP A 79 14.42 0.45 13.16
C ASP A 79 13.29 -0.39 12.55
N ILE A 80 13.44 -0.77 11.28
CA ILE A 80 12.38 -1.41 10.48
C ILE A 80 12.93 -2.65 9.80
N ASP A 81 12.34 -3.80 10.11
CA ASP A 81 12.57 -5.05 9.41
C ASP A 81 11.54 -5.27 8.33
N LEU A 82 11.92 -5.94 7.25
CA LEU A 82 11.01 -6.45 6.25
C LEU A 82 10.59 -7.88 6.62
N VAL A 83 9.28 -8.08 6.80
CA VAL A 83 8.74 -9.34 7.28
C VAL A 83 7.72 -9.95 6.32
N LEU A 84 7.51 -11.26 6.47
CA LEU A 84 6.60 -12.08 5.67
C LEU A 84 5.77 -13.01 6.56
N LYS A 85 4.49 -13.14 6.25
CA LYS A 85 3.64 -14.27 6.64
C LYS A 85 3.07 -14.96 5.41
N ARG A 86 2.88 -16.28 5.47
CA ARG A 86 2.33 -17.09 4.38
C ARG A 86 1.04 -17.76 4.77
N SER A 87 0.09 -17.81 3.82
CA SER A 87 -1.15 -18.58 3.95
C SER A 87 -1.28 -19.57 2.78
N ARG A 88 -1.65 -20.82 3.08
CA ARG A 88 -1.86 -21.89 2.08
C ARG A 88 -3.33 -22.23 1.89
N ASP A 89 -4.23 -21.51 2.52
CA ASP A 89 -5.68 -21.75 2.53
C ASP A 89 -6.48 -20.52 2.04
N GLY A 90 -5.85 -19.71 1.18
CA GLY A 90 -6.46 -18.51 0.60
C GLY A 90 -6.62 -17.37 1.61
N GLY A 91 -5.74 -17.28 2.60
CA GLY A 91 -5.73 -16.19 3.58
C GLY A 91 -6.59 -16.46 4.82
N ARG A 92 -7.08 -17.68 5.06
CA ARG A 92 -7.87 -18.02 6.26
C ARG A 92 -7.02 -18.22 7.49
N THR A 93 -5.86 -18.83 7.34
CA THR A 93 -4.86 -18.98 8.40
C THR A 93 -3.48 -18.56 7.91
N TRP A 94 -2.63 -18.14 8.85
CA TRP A 94 -1.30 -17.62 8.56
C TRP A 94 -0.24 -18.37 9.34
N GLY A 95 0.89 -18.63 8.69
CA GLY A 95 2.09 -19.18 9.32
C GLY A 95 2.74 -18.17 10.27
N PRO A 96 3.86 -18.56 10.91
CA PRO A 96 4.63 -17.66 11.77
C PRO A 96 5.18 -16.47 10.97
N LEU A 97 5.48 -15.38 11.67
CA LEU A 97 6.21 -14.25 11.12
C LEU A 97 7.64 -14.67 10.82
N GLU A 98 8.12 -14.29 9.64
CA GLU A 98 9.50 -14.48 9.21
C GLU A 98 10.12 -13.13 8.92
N VAL A 99 11.27 -12.84 9.53
CA VAL A 99 12.08 -11.69 9.20
C VAL A 99 12.86 -12.05 7.93
N LEU A 100 12.55 -11.36 6.84
CA LEU A 100 13.25 -11.55 5.57
C LEU A 100 14.58 -10.79 5.56
N PHE A 101 14.53 -9.53 5.98
CA PHE A 101 15.70 -8.66 5.99
C PHE A 101 15.65 -7.73 7.19
N ASP A 102 16.77 -7.68 7.89
CA ASP A 102 17.10 -6.82 9.01
C ASP A 102 18.42 -6.09 8.64
N ASP A 103 18.52 -4.79 8.88
CA ASP A 103 19.74 -3.98 8.63
C ASP A 103 20.18 -3.25 9.92
N GLY A 104 19.97 -3.88 11.09
CA GLY A 104 20.23 -3.33 12.41
C GLY A 104 19.33 -2.14 12.71
N ASP A 105 19.88 -1.03 13.17
CA ASP A 105 19.13 0.17 13.53
C ASP A 105 18.56 0.94 12.30
N LEU A 106 18.76 0.41 11.09
CA LEU A 106 18.35 1.06 9.85
C LEU A 106 17.01 0.49 9.32
N SER A 107 16.37 1.20 8.40
CA SER A 107 15.11 0.74 7.84
C SER A 107 15.29 -0.13 6.59
N VAL A 108 14.65 -1.31 6.58
CA VAL A 108 14.36 -2.09 5.37
C VAL A 108 12.87 -1.96 5.09
N ASN A 109 12.50 -1.32 3.96
CA ASN A 109 11.17 -0.81 3.77
C ASN A 109 10.65 -0.94 2.33
N GLN A 110 9.38 -0.58 2.12
CA GLN A 110 8.75 -0.50 0.80
C GLN A 110 8.75 -1.85 0.05
N PRO A 111 8.18 -2.94 0.61
CA PRO A 111 8.09 -4.21 -0.10
C PRO A 111 7.22 -4.11 -1.35
N SER A 112 7.77 -4.53 -2.50
CA SER A 112 7.05 -4.57 -3.77
C SER A 112 7.28 -5.91 -4.47
N PRO A 113 6.49 -6.94 -4.11
CA PRO A 113 6.58 -8.25 -4.73
C PRO A 113 5.93 -8.25 -6.12
N VAL A 114 6.48 -9.02 -7.04
CA VAL A 114 5.89 -9.31 -8.35
C VAL A 114 6.09 -10.78 -8.70
N LEU A 115 5.07 -11.41 -9.29
CA LEU A 115 5.14 -12.78 -9.78
C LEU A 115 5.62 -12.80 -11.23
N ASP A 116 6.73 -13.48 -11.51
CA ASP A 116 7.07 -13.91 -12.86
C ASP A 116 6.22 -15.12 -13.23
N ARG A 117 5.20 -14.92 -14.05
CA ARG A 117 4.24 -15.96 -14.46
C ARG A 117 4.84 -17.03 -15.38
N GLU A 118 6.02 -16.78 -15.96
CA GLU A 118 6.68 -17.75 -16.83
C GLU A 118 7.48 -18.78 -16.03
N THR A 119 8.13 -18.35 -14.95
CA THR A 119 8.96 -19.23 -14.11
C THR A 119 8.26 -19.65 -12.83
N GLY A 120 7.27 -18.88 -12.37
CA GLY A 120 6.65 -19.03 -11.05
C GLY A 120 7.44 -18.34 -9.92
N ASP A 121 8.55 -17.68 -10.23
CA ASP A 121 9.37 -17.02 -9.23
C ASP A 121 8.68 -15.78 -8.66
N VAL A 122 8.83 -15.57 -7.38
CA VAL A 122 8.48 -14.30 -6.74
C VAL A 122 9.72 -13.41 -6.71
N ILE A 123 9.62 -12.24 -7.32
CA ILE A 123 10.66 -11.22 -7.29
C ILE A 123 10.22 -10.14 -6.30
N LEU A 124 11.07 -9.78 -5.34
CA LEU A 124 10.80 -8.75 -4.36
C LEU A 124 11.77 -7.61 -4.54
N VAL A 125 11.25 -6.43 -4.87
CA VAL A 125 11.98 -5.16 -4.85
C VAL A 125 11.68 -4.46 -3.54
N PHE A 126 12.70 -3.89 -2.90
CA PHE A 126 12.56 -3.17 -1.63
C PHE A 126 13.63 -2.10 -1.48
N CYS A 127 13.47 -1.22 -0.50
CA CYS A 127 14.41 -0.15 -0.22
C CYS A 127 15.14 -0.38 1.11
N LYS A 128 16.35 0.18 1.22
CA LYS A 128 17.03 0.44 2.48
C LYS A 128 17.18 1.95 2.69
N ASN A 129 16.70 2.44 3.83
CA ASN A 129 16.69 3.86 4.20
C ASN A 129 16.05 4.80 3.17
N ASN A 130 15.15 4.29 2.31
CA ASN A 130 14.59 5.05 1.18
C ASN A 130 15.65 5.73 0.30
N GLN A 131 16.83 5.13 0.16
CA GLN A 131 17.96 5.65 -0.60
C GLN A 131 18.59 4.63 -1.53
N ARG A 132 18.51 3.36 -1.18
CA ARG A 132 19.07 2.25 -1.93
C ARG A 132 17.99 1.25 -2.28
N VAL A 133 17.99 0.74 -3.50
CA VAL A 133 17.02 -0.24 -4.00
C VAL A 133 17.69 -1.59 -4.16
N PHE A 134 17.02 -2.62 -3.68
CA PHE A 134 17.46 -4.00 -3.73
C PHE A 134 16.42 -4.88 -4.40
N VAL A 135 16.88 -5.96 -5.00
CA VAL A 135 16.05 -7.02 -5.55
C VAL A 135 16.51 -8.37 -5.04
N THR A 136 15.55 -9.22 -4.68
CA THR A 136 15.76 -10.63 -4.35
C THR A 136 14.72 -11.48 -5.03
N LYS A 137 14.91 -12.79 -5.06
CA LYS A 137 14.08 -13.75 -5.79
C LYS A 137 13.84 -15.00 -4.97
N SER A 138 12.62 -15.48 -4.99
CA SER A 138 12.21 -16.76 -4.44
C SER A 138 11.72 -17.69 -5.55
N PRO A 139 12.32 -18.86 -5.77
CA PRO A 139 11.87 -19.84 -6.76
C PRO A 139 10.81 -20.81 -6.19
N ASP A 140 10.45 -20.71 -4.92
CA ASP A 140 9.66 -21.67 -4.17
C ASP A 140 8.51 -21.03 -3.37
N ASN A 141 7.82 -20.06 -4.02
CA ASN A 141 6.65 -19.41 -3.48
C ASN A 141 6.89 -18.71 -2.12
N GLY A 142 8.02 -18.03 -1.99
CA GLY A 142 8.40 -17.25 -0.80
C GLY A 142 9.00 -18.09 0.33
N SER A 143 9.33 -19.37 0.12
CA SER A 143 9.89 -20.22 1.18
C SER A 143 11.38 -19.98 1.40
N THR A 144 12.14 -19.73 0.35
CA THR A 144 13.54 -19.30 0.41
C THR A 144 13.80 -18.12 -0.51
N TRP A 145 14.81 -17.33 -0.20
CA TRP A 145 15.14 -16.10 -0.93
C TRP A 145 16.63 -16.06 -1.26
N SER A 146 16.95 -15.57 -2.45
CA SER A 146 18.32 -15.30 -2.83
C SER A 146 18.93 -14.15 -2.01
N GLU A 147 20.25 -14.06 -1.97
CA GLU A 147 20.91 -12.87 -1.43
C GLU A 147 20.45 -11.62 -2.18
N PRO A 148 20.08 -10.54 -1.47
CA PRO A 148 19.65 -9.31 -2.09
C PRO A 148 20.75 -8.67 -2.93
N ARG A 149 20.42 -8.28 -4.16
CA ARG A 149 21.30 -7.56 -5.05
C ARG A 149 20.87 -6.09 -5.15
N GLU A 150 21.83 -5.19 -4.97
CA GLU A 150 21.58 -3.76 -5.14
C GLU A 150 21.41 -3.39 -6.62
N ILE A 151 20.40 -2.57 -6.92
CA ILE A 151 20.09 -2.06 -8.26
C ILE A 151 19.96 -0.52 -8.29
N THR A 152 20.39 0.16 -7.25
CA THR A 152 20.24 1.62 -7.09
C THR A 152 20.70 2.38 -8.32
N ASP A 153 21.92 2.12 -8.81
CA ASP A 153 22.50 2.81 -9.97
C ASP A 153 21.73 2.59 -11.29
N GLN A 154 20.87 1.57 -11.34
CA GLN A 154 20.06 1.26 -12.52
C GLN A 154 18.73 2.01 -12.52
N VAL A 155 18.18 2.30 -11.34
CA VAL A 155 16.78 2.75 -11.20
C VAL A 155 16.61 4.09 -10.48
N VAL A 156 17.71 4.67 -9.95
CA VAL A 156 17.67 5.93 -9.20
C VAL A 156 18.56 6.95 -9.92
N ASP A 157 18.05 8.18 -10.06
CA ASP A 157 18.87 9.29 -10.51
C ASP A 157 19.76 9.79 -9.37
N PRO A 158 21.04 10.09 -9.61
CA PRO A 158 21.94 10.62 -8.58
C PRO A 158 21.43 11.88 -7.87
N ASP A 159 20.59 12.66 -8.55
CA ASP A 159 20.04 13.92 -8.02
C ASP A 159 18.81 13.71 -7.13
N TRP A 160 18.27 12.48 -7.04
CA TRP A 160 17.13 12.19 -6.16
C TRP A 160 17.59 11.98 -4.72
N SER A 161 16.92 12.61 -3.79
CA SER A 161 17.26 12.58 -2.36
C SER A 161 16.53 11.47 -1.58
N TYR A 162 15.44 10.93 -2.13
CA TYR A 162 14.60 9.94 -1.49
C TYR A 162 13.90 9.09 -2.56
N ILE A 163 13.69 7.82 -2.27
CA ILE A 163 13.06 6.86 -3.16
C ILE A 163 12.18 5.87 -2.40
N GLY A 164 11.14 5.38 -3.05
CA GLY A 164 10.31 4.29 -2.58
C GLY A 164 9.90 3.36 -3.71
N ALA A 165 10.05 2.07 -3.52
CA ALA A 165 9.49 1.05 -4.38
C ALA A 165 8.02 0.82 -4.00
N GLY A 166 7.08 1.01 -4.89
CA GLY A 166 5.65 0.83 -4.59
C GLY A 166 5.05 2.02 -3.82
N PRO A 167 4.47 1.77 -2.64
CA PRO A 167 4.27 0.47 -2.00
C PRO A 167 3.11 -0.35 -2.59
N GLY A 168 3.09 -1.64 -2.27
CA GLY A 168 2.17 -2.63 -2.82
C GLY A 168 2.81 -3.46 -3.94
N HIS A 169 2.07 -4.38 -4.55
CA HIS A 169 2.62 -5.32 -5.52
C HIS A 169 2.95 -4.68 -6.87
N GLY A 170 3.94 -5.25 -7.57
CA GLY A 170 4.24 -4.98 -8.97
C GLY A 170 3.44 -5.87 -9.92
N ILE A 171 3.56 -5.62 -11.22
CA ILE A 171 2.87 -6.39 -12.26
C ILE A 171 3.84 -6.96 -13.29
N GLN A 172 3.48 -8.09 -13.87
CA GLN A 172 4.09 -8.55 -15.13
C GLN A 172 3.15 -8.22 -16.28
N LEU A 173 3.64 -7.49 -17.27
CA LEU A 173 2.89 -7.16 -18.49
C LEU A 173 2.69 -8.39 -19.38
N SER A 174 1.80 -8.29 -20.35
CA SER A 174 1.59 -9.32 -21.36
C SER A 174 2.83 -9.55 -22.25
N SER A 175 3.71 -8.55 -22.34
CA SER A 175 5.02 -8.65 -23.01
C SER A 175 6.07 -9.46 -22.24
N GLY A 176 5.79 -9.84 -20.97
CA GLY A 176 6.76 -10.46 -20.06
C GLY A 176 7.52 -9.45 -19.18
N ARG A 177 7.45 -8.14 -19.46
CA ARG A 177 8.09 -7.10 -18.66
C ARG A 177 7.56 -7.11 -17.24
N LEU A 178 8.46 -7.06 -16.26
CA LEU A 178 8.13 -6.75 -14.86
C LEU A 178 8.11 -5.25 -14.67
N LEU A 179 7.12 -4.73 -13.93
CA LEU A 179 6.97 -3.30 -13.66
C LEU A 179 6.60 -3.09 -12.21
N ILE A 180 7.37 -2.24 -11.53
CA ILE A 180 7.15 -1.78 -10.15
C ILE A 180 6.87 -0.29 -10.22
N SER A 181 5.67 0.14 -9.84
CA SER A 181 5.37 1.55 -9.63
C SER A 181 6.19 2.05 -8.44
N SER A 182 6.69 3.27 -8.52
CA SER A 182 7.66 3.80 -7.56
C SER A 182 7.50 5.31 -7.43
N TRP A 183 8.17 5.89 -6.46
CA TRP A 183 8.16 7.33 -6.25
C TRP A 183 9.52 7.83 -5.78
N GLY A 184 9.77 9.11 -5.97
CA GLY A 184 11.02 9.77 -5.60
C GLY A 184 10.80 11.21 -5.15
N ASP A 185 11.87 11.81 -4.65
CA ASP A 185 11.91 13.21 -4.19
C ASP A 185 13.22 13.85 -4.63
N THR A 186 13.14 15.04 -5.25
CA THR A 186 14.29 15.83 -5.69
C THR A 186 14.55 17.03 -4.78
N SER A 187 13.96 17.07 -3.59
CA SER A 187 14.18 18.17 -2.64
C SER A 187 15.66 18.35 -2.35
N PRO A 188 16.18 19.59 -2.36
CA PRO A 188 17.60 19.85 -2.08
C PRO A 188 18.01 19.38 -0.69
N GLY A 189 19.16 18.72 -0.58
CA GLY A 189 19.71 18.28 0.69
C GLY A 189 20.60 17.04 0.52
N PRO A 190 21.39 16.68 1.54
CA PRO A 190 22.09 15.41 1.51
C PRO A 190 21.07 14.28 1.45
N ARG A 191 21.44 13.14 0.87
CA ARG A 191 20.68 11.88 0.96
C ARG A 191 20.67 11.42 2.43
N THR A 192 19.94 12.16 3.25
CA THR A 192 19.70 11.84 4.64
C THR A 192 18.22 11.67 4.83
N TRP A 193 17.86 10.87 5.79
CA TRP A 193 16.49 10.73 6.22
C TRP A 193 15.85 12.12 6.45
N ARG A 194 14.77 12.42 5.73
CA ARG A 194 14.01 13.67 5.78
C ARG A 194 14.84 14.95 5.67
N PRO A 195 15.30 15.33 4.48
CA PRO A 195 15.84 16.66 4.27
C PRO A 195 14.81 17.73 4.68
N ALA A 196 15.27 18.93 5.05
CA ALA A 196 14.40 20.04 5.49
C ALA A 196 13.30 20.42 4.47
N SER A 197 13.48 20.07 3.21
CA SER A 197 12.56 20.27 2.08
C SER A 197 11.74 19.03 1.71
N TRP A 198 11.84 17.95 2.48
CA TRP A 198 11.17 16.68 2.21
C TRP A 198 9.67 16.87 1.94
N GLY A 199 9.18 16.20 0.90
CA GLY A 199 7.79 16.25 0.49
C GLY A 199 7.38 17.49 -0.31
N LYS A 200 8.36 18.33 -0.74
CA LYS A 200 8.07 19.50 -1.58
C LYS A 200 8.16 19.23 -3.07
N VAL A 201 8.92 18.22 -3.49
CA VAL A 201 9.16 17.91 -4.92
C VAL A 201 9.12 16.41 -5.13
N GLN A 202 7.97 15.83 -4.85
CA GLN A 202 7.74 14.37 -5.04
C GLN A 202 7.10 14.08 -6.39
N PHE A 203 7.33 12.86 -6.88
CA PHE A 203 6.81 12.39 -8.16
C PHE A 203 6.71 10.86 -8.17
N SER A 204 5.80 10.34 -9.00
CA SER A 204 5.75 8.92 -9.34
C SER A 204 6.64 8.60 -10.54
N TYR A 205 7.11 7.36 -10.62
CA TYR A 205 7.81 6.80 -11.78
C TYR A 205 7.64 5.27 -11.76
N ALA A 206 8.22 4.57 -12.71
CA ALA A 206 8.24 3.11 -12.72
C ALA A 206 9.67 2.56 -12.85
N MET A 207 9.95 1.46 -12.16
CA MET A 207 11.09 0.59 -12.40
C MET A 207 10.61 -0.60 -13.23
N TYR A 208 11.37 -1.02 -14.24
CA TYR A 208 10.98 -2.17 -15.05
C TYR A 208 12.18 -3.04 -15.45
N SER A 209 11.90 -4.31 -15.71
CA SER A 209 12.87 -5.31 -16.17
C SER A 209 12.30 -6.09 -17.33
N ASP A 210 13.09 -6.26 -18.40
CA ASP A 210 12.75 -7.05 -19.58
C ASP A 210 13.39 -8.44 -19.57
N ASP A 211 14.17 -8.76 -18.54
CA ASP A 211 14.97 -9.98 -18.40
C ASP A 211 14.73 -10.69 -17.04
N ARG A 212 13.46 -10.65 -16.57
CA ARG A 212 13.02 -11.34 -15.35
C ARG A 212 13.79 -10.92 -14.10
N GLY A 213 14.07 -9.63 -13.97
CA GLY A 213 14.73 -9.05 -12.80
C GLY A 213 16.26 -9.15 -12.82
N ALA A 214 16.87 -9.63 -13.91
CA ALA A 214 18.34 -9.66 -14.03
C ALA A 214 18.93 -8.25 -14.14
N THR A 215 18.32 -7.40 -14.98
CA THR A 215 18.64 -5.96 -15.05
C THR A 215 17.38 -5.12 -14.92
N TRP A 216 17.54 -3.88 -14.47
CA TRP A 216 16.44 -2.96 -14.23
C TRP A 216 16.69 -1.61 -14.92
N GLN A 217 15.62 -0.95 -15.27
CA GLN A 217 15.62 0.38 -15.83
C GLN A 217 14.54 1.21 -15.16
N ARG A 218 14.61 2.52 -15.25
CA ARG A 218 13.56 3.43 -14.80
C ARG A 218 12.88 4.15 -15.95
N SER A 219 11.63 4.50 -15.76
CA SER A 219 10.93 5.45 -16.62
C SER A 219 11.41 6.88 -16.38
N ALA A 220 11.02 7.80 -17.25
CA ALA A 220 11.01 9.20 -16.87
C ALA A 220 10.08 9.41 -15.66
N PRO A 221 10.41 10.34 -14.74
CA PRO A 221 9.49 10.73 -13.67
C PRO A 221 8.29 11.46 -14.26
N LEU A 222 7.12 11.30 -13.62
CA LEU A 222 5.95 12.12 -13.92
C LEU A 222 6.18 13.56 -13.40
N ASP A 223 5.27 14.47 -13.79
CA ASP A 223 5.34 15.86 -13.35
C ASP A 223 5.54 15.94 -11.84
N SER A 224 6.53 16.74 -11.44
CA SER A 224 6.92 16.88 -10.06
C SER A 224 5.82 17.52 -9.20
N ASP A 225 5.75 17.09 -7.94
CA ASP A 225 4.89 17.58 -6.88
C ASP A 225 3.37 17.40 -7.08
N LEU A 226 2.94 16.57 -8.03
CA LEU A 226 1.52 16.22 -8.22
C LEU A 226 1.16 14.82 -7.68
N SER A 227 2.15 13.94 -7.58
CA SER A 227 1.98 12.54 -7.17
C SER A 227 3.18 12.04 -6.35
N ASP A 228 3.02 10.88 -5.75
CA ASP A 228 4.09 10.12 -5.11
C ASP A 228 3.81 8.60 -5.19
N GLU A 229 3.45 7.94 -4.10
CA GLU A 229 3.17 6.51 -4.03
C GLU A 229 2.15 6.07 -5.06
N SER A 230 2.44 4.98 -5.76
CA SER A 230 1.64 4.56 -6.91
C SER A 230 1.59 3.05 -7.11
N MET A 231 0.55 2.60 -7.79
CA MET A 231 0.43 1.23 -8.28
C MET A 231 -0.16 1.22 -9.68
N SER A 232 0.18 0.20 -10.47
CA SER A 232 -0.22 0.11 -11.87
C SER A 232 -0.98 -1.16 -12.20
N VAL A 233 -1.76 -1.10 -13.27
CA VAL A 233 -2.40 -2.26 -13.90
C VAL A 233 -2.33 -2.16 -15.42
N GLU A 234 -2.07 -3.30 -16.09
CA GLU A 234 -2.15 -3.39 -17.54
C GLU A 234 -3.60 -3.57 -17.97
N THR A 235 -4.09 -2.73 -18.87
CA THR A 235 -5.40 -2.81 -19.48
C THR A 235 -5.48 -3.87 -20.57
N ALA A 236 -6.68 -4.22 -21.03
CA ALA A 236 -6.85 -5.25 -22.06
C ALA A 236 -6.30 -4.83 -23.43
N ASP A 237 -6.23 -3.54 -23.71
CA ASP A 237 -5.64 -2.95 -24.90
C ASP A 237 -4.11 -2.75 -24.81
N GLY A 238 -3.49 -3.14 -23.69
CA GLY A 238 -2.04 -3.09 -23.48
C GLY A 238 -1.52 -1.76 -22.95
N ARG A 239 -2.37 -0.75 -22.73
CA ARG A 239 -1.99 0.45 -21.99
C ARG A 239 -1.75 0.12 -20.52
N ILE A 240 -1.04 0.98 -19.82
CA ILE A 240 -0.85 0.88 -18.38
C ILE A 240 -1.52 2.07 -17.71
N TYR A 241 -2.43 1.78 -16.79
CA TYR A 241 -3.01 2.76 -15.88
C TYR A 241 -2.19 2.77 -14.58
N MET A 242 -1.69 3.94 -14.17
CA MET A 242 -1.06 4.15 -12.88
C MET A 242 -1.99 4.95 -11.98
N ASN A 243 -2.39 4.37 -10.86
CA ASN A 243 -3.13 5.03 -9.79
C ASN A 243 -2.12 5.58 -8.76
N MET A 244 -2.29 6.84 -8.37
CA MET A 244 -1.30 7.55 -7.56
C MET A 244 -1.95 8.26 -6.38
N ARG A 245 -1.22 8.35 -5.28
CA ARG A 245 -1.47 9.28 -4.19
C ARG A 245 -1.25 10.71 -4.70
N SER A 246 -2.21 11.60 -4.42
CA SER A 246 -2.09 12.99 -4.85
C SER A 246 -1.34 13.86 -3.85
N ARG A 247 -0.75 14.93 -4.37
CA ARG A 247 -0.01 15.95 -3.61
C ARG A 247 -0.73 17.29 -3.67
N GLN A 248 -0.17 18.31 -3.03
CA GLN A 248 -0.66 19.71 -3.07
C GLN A 248 -2.13 19.86 -2.67
N GLU A 249 -2.57 19.10 -1.65
CA GLU A 249 -3.93 19.16 -1.14
C GLU A 249 -5.03 18.96 -2.21
N ARG A 250 -4.73 18.25 -3.30
CA ARG A 250 -5.72 17.93 -4.35
C ARG A 250 -6.88 17.12 -3.82
N ARG A 251 -6.64 16.30 -2.78
CA ARG A 251 -7.68 15.52 -2.08
C ARG A 251 -8.49 14.60 -3.00
N ARG A 252 -7.86 14.11 -4.08
CA ARG A 252 -8.45 13.23 -5.09
C ARG A 252 -7.38 12.31 -5.65
N ARG A 253 -7.74 11.07 -5.97
CA ARG A 253 -6.82 10.12 -6.59
C ARG A 253 -6.26 10.69 -7.88
N ALA A 254 -4.94 10.65 -8.00
CA ALA A 254 -4.23 11.00 -9.21
C ALA A 254 -4.05 9.76 -10.10
N TYR A 255 -3.91 9.96 -11.42
CA TYR A 255 -3.63 8.90 -12.38
C TYR A 255 -2.87 9.41 -13.59
N ALA A 256 -2.20 8.49 -14.26
CA ALA A 256 -1.55 8.70 -15.56
C ALA A 256 -1.62 7.42 -16.38
N TRP A 257 -1.35 7.55 -17.69
CA TRP A 257 -1.34 6.46 -18.66
C TRP A 257 0.01 6.30 -19.31
N SER A 258 0.37 5.06 -19.64
CA SER A 258 1.51 4.73 -20.51
C SER A 258 1.05 3.85 -21.67
N GLU A 259 1.56 4.16 -22.87
CA GLU A 259 1.27 3.42 -24.11
C GLU A 259 2.49 2.62 -24.60
N ASP A 260 3.63 2.70 -23.89
CA ASP A 260 4.91 2.13 -24.29
C ASP A 260 5.51 1.15 -23.27
N GLY A 261 4.64 0.55 -22.46
CA GLY A 261 5.03 -0.43 -21.47
C GLY A 261 5.69 0.18 -20.23
N GLY A 262 5.26 1.38 -19.83
CA GLY A 262 5.70 2.05 -18.61
C GLY A 262 7.03 2.81 -18.76
N LYS A 263 7.50 3.11 -19.97
CA LYS A 263 8.72 3.91 -20.19
C LYS A 263 8.46 5.40 -20.11
N THR A 264 7.32 5.83 -20.66
CA THR A 264 6.85 7.23 -20.60
C THR A 264 5.39 7.26 -20.15
N TRP A 265 4.97 8.42 -19.64
CA TRP A 265 3.68 8.61 -19.02
C TRP A 265 3.00 9.88 -19.55
N SER A 266 1.68 9.88 -19.59
CA SER A 266 0.88 11.07 -19.83
C SER A 266 1.02 12.07 -18.68
N ASP A 267 0.49 13.29 -18.88
CA ASP A 267 0.29 14.25 -17.80
C ASP A 267 -0.51 13.64 -16.64
N VAL A 268 -0.22 14.05 -15.41
CA VAL A 268 -0.96 13.65 -14.22
C VAL A 268 -2.35 14.28 -14.25
N ARG A 269 -3.37 13.42 -14.08
CA ARG A 269 -4.79 13.81 -14.01
C ARG A 269 -5.38 13.39 -12.67
N PHE A 270 -6.59 13.90 -12.36
CA PHE A 270 -7.27 13.65 -11.09
C PHE A 270 -8.70 13.17 -11.32
N HIS A 271 -9.07 12.06 -10.66
CA HIS A 271 -10.45 11.58 -10.65
C HIS A 271 -11.37 12.57 -9.92
N GLN A 272 -12.47 12.91 -10.51
CA GLN A 272 -13.41 13.89 -9.92
C GLN A 272 -14.24 13.29 -8.78
N ASP A 273 -14.45 11.99 -8.80
CA ASP A 273 -15.34 11.21 -7.92
C ASP A 273 -14.60 10.31 -6.92
N MET A 274 -13.27 10.43 -6.83
CA MET A 274 -12.43 9.65 -5.90
C MET A 274 -11.72 10.55 -4.89
N PRO A 275 -12.44 11.04 -3.85
CA PRO A 275 -11.78 11.77 -2.77
C PRO A 275 -10.78 10.87 -2.05
N GLU A 276 -9.65 11.45 -1.61
CA GLU A 276 -8.64 10.72 -0.86
C GLU A 276 -7.85 11.65 0.08
N PRO A 277 -7.36 11.16 1.23
CA PRO A 277 -6.70 12.00 2.25
C PRO A 277 -5.18 12.10 2.07
N SER A 278 -4.65 12.03 0.86
CA SER A 278 -3.22 11.93 0.56
C SER A 278 -2.61 10.66 1.17
N VAL A 279 -3.01 9.50 0.62
CA VAL A 279 -2.56 8.17 1.05
C VAL A 279 -2.44 7.23 -0.15
N GLN A 280 -1.61 6.20 -0.04
CA GLN A 280 -1.50 5.13 -1.04
C GLN A 280 -2.88 4.47 -1.30
N GLY A 281 -3.06 3.87 -2.46
CA GLY A 281 -4.19 3.04 -2.83
C GLY A 281 -3.76 1.98 -3.83
N SER A 282 -4.38 0.82 -3.79
CA SER A 282 -4.00 -0.33 -4.61
C SER A 282 -4.92 -0.51 -5.82
N VAL A 283 -4.38 -1.10 -6.88
CA VAL A 283 -5.12 -1.45 -8.10
C VAL A 283 -4.70 -2.82 -8.60
N VAL A 284 -5.66 -3.66 -9.01
CA VAL A 284 -5.38 -5.01 -9.51
C VAL A 284 -6.34 -5.41 -10.62
N ARG A 285 -5.87 -6.18 -11.60
CA ARG A 285 -6.70 -6.87 -12.59
C ARG A 285 -7.46 -8.00 -11.91
N PHE A 286 -8.79 -7.96 -11.93
CA PHE A 286 -9.63 -9.05 -11.43
C PHE A 286 -9.91 -10.08 -12.53
N THR A 287 -10.48 -9.65 -13.67
CA THR A 287 -10.78 -10.56 -14.80
C THR A 287 -10.48 -9.94 -16.15
N ARG A 288 -10.25 -10.80 -17.14
CA ARG A 288 -10.20 -10.44 -18.55
C ARG A 288 -11.39 -11.07 -19.28
N ALA A 289 -11.95 -10.38 -20.26
CA ALA A 289 -13.15 -10.80 -20.98
C ALA A 289 -12.98 -12.15 -21.70
N GLU A 290 -11.79 -12.44 -22.19
CA GLU A 290 -11.48 -13.68 -22.91
C GLU A 290 -11.67 -14.94 -22.06
N ARG A 291 -11.52 -14.82 -20.73
CA ARG A 291 -11.66 -15.93 -19.78
C ARG A 291 -12.94 -15.90 -18.96
N HIS A 292 -13.46 -14.70 -18.68
CA HIS A 292 -14.55 -14.48 -17.73
C HIS A 292 -15.70 -13.64 -18.30
N GLY A 293 -15.77 -13.47 -19.63
CA GLY A 293 -16.83 -12.76 -20.33
C GLY A 293 -16.85 -11.25 -20.11
N ARG A 294 -16.07 -10.73 -19.14
CA ARG A 294 -16.01 -9.30 -18.83
C ARG A 294 -14.65 -8.89 -18.27
N ASN A 295 -14.16 -7.74 -18.69
CA ASN A 295 -13.02 -7.09 -18.09
C ASN A 295 -13.42 -6.44 -16.76
N ARG A 296 -12.62 -6.65 -15.72
CA ARG A 296 -12.81 -6.00 -14.41
C ARG A 296 -11.46 -5.62 -13.82
N VAL A 297 -11.35 -4.37 -13.37
CA VAL A 297 -10.21 -3.87 -12.59
C VAL A 297 -10.74 -3.38 -11.25
N LEU A 298 -10.07 -3.76 -10.17
CA LEU A 298 -10.39 -3.32 -8.81
C LEU A 298 -9.40 -2.25 -8.37
N LEU A 299 -9.88 -1.29 -7.57
CA LEU A 299 -9.08 -0.26 -6.93
C LEU A 299 -9.56 -0.09 -5.48
N ALA A 300 -8.64 -0.08 -4.52
CA ALA A 300 -8.95 0.16 -3.11
C ALA A 300 -8.20 1.38 -2.60
N HIS A 301 -8.92 2.27 -1.90
CA HIS A 301 -8.36 3.46 -1.28
C HIS A 301 -9.24 3.98 -0.14
N PRO A 302 -8.71 4.68 0.86
CA PRO A 302 -9.51 5.48 1.77
C PRO A 302 -10.26 6.58 1.02
N ALA A 303 -11.60 6.57 1.07
CA ALA A 303 -12.45 7.45 0.27
C ALA A 303 -12.94 8.68 1.05
N SER A 304 -12.12 9.20 1.95
CA SER A 304 -12.37 10.43 2.70
C SER A 304 -11.39 11.53 2.26
N PRO A 305 -11.80 12.76 2.02
CA PRO A 305 -10.88 13.84 1.64
C PRO A 305 -10.09 14.43 2.83
N VAL A 306 -10.40 14.04 4.06
CA VAL A 306 -9.84 14.68 5.27
C VAL A 306 -9.04 13.74 6.15
N GLU A 307 -9.41 12.47 6.21
CA GLU A 307 -8.79 11.50 7.11
C GLU A 307 -8.61 10.13 6.47
N ARG A 308 -7.64 9.35 6.97
CA ARG A 308 -7.38 7.98 6.53
C ARG A 308 -8.45 7.05 7.10
N ALA A 309 -9.61 7.03 6.43
CA ALA A 309 -10.79 6.25 6.81
C ALA A 309 -11.63 5.88 5.58
N GLN A 310 -12.65 5.09 5.79
CA GLN A 310 -13.59 4.66 4.75
C GLN A 310 -12.91 3.93 3.59
N LEU A 311 -12.11 2.90 3.90
CA LEU A 311 -11.50 2.06 2.86
C LEU A 311 -12.60 1.54 1.95
N THR A 312 -12.55 1.97 0.69
CA THR A 312 -13.56 1.68 -0.33
C THR A 312 -12.93 0.88 -1.45
N VAL A 313 -13.56 -0.22 -1.83
CA VAL A 313 -13.21 -0.97 -3.04
C VAL A 313 -14.09 -0.48 -4.17
N ARG A 314 -13.45 -0.14 -5.28
CA ARG A 314 -14.08 0.28 -6.53
C ARG A 314 -13.83 -0.74 -7.62
N MET A 315 -14.68 -0.76 -8.64
CA MET A 315 -14.47 -1.63 -9.80
C MET A 315 -14.81 -0.90 -11.10
N SER A 316 -13.92 -1.07 -12.08
CA SER A 316 -14.06 -0.61 -13.45
C SER A 316 -14.40 -1.79 -14.36
N TYR A 317 -15.24 -1.51 -15.37
CA TYR A 317 -15.58 -2.42 -16.47
C TYR A 317 -15.03 -1.96 -17.83
N ASP A 318 -14.49 -0.75 -17.88
CA ASP A 318 -14.04 -0.03 -19.07
C ASP A 318 -12.56 0.33 -19.03
N GLU A 319 -11.75 -0.59 -18.43
CA GLU A 319 -10.30 -0.47 -18.43
C GLU A 319 -9.79 0.79 -17.72
N CYS A 320 -10.35 1.11 -16.55
CA CYS A 320 -10.00 2.25 -15.68
C CYS A 320 -10.43 3.64 -16.17
N GLU A 321 -11.23 3.74 -17.23
CA GLU A 321 -11.80 5.04 -17.65
C GLU A 321 -12.82 5.53 -16.62
N THR A 322 -13.70 4.62 -16.10
CA THR A 322 -14.63 4.90 -15.00
C THR A 322 -14.66 3.78 -13.97
N PHE A 323 -15.13 4.09 -12.76
CA PHE A 323 -15.27 3.13 -11.65
C PHE A 323 -16.69 3.18 -11.08
N PRO A 324 -17.71 2.66 -11.80
CA PRO A 324 -19.12 2.79 -11.45
C PRO A 324 -19.54 1.99 -10.21
N VAL A 325 -18.77 0.98 -9.81
CA VAL A 325 -19.00 0.22 -8.57
C VAL A 325 -18.10 0.79 -7.48
N ALA A 326 -18.68 1.04 -6.31
CA ALA A 326 -17.97 1.49 -5.13
C ALA A 326 -18.66 0.95 -3.89
N LYS A 327 -17.91 0.26 -3.01
CA LYS A 327 -18.43 -0.27 -1.76
C LYS A 327 -17.41 -0.10 -0.62
N VAL A 328 -17.89 0.43 0.50
CA VAL A 328 -17.07 0.57 1.69
C VAL A 328 -16.76 -0.80 2.26
N LEU A 329 -15.47 -1.13 2.33
CA LEU A 329 -14.97 -2.36 2.93
C LEU A 329 -14.76 -2.19 4.44
N HIS A 330 -14.25 -1.05 4.89
CA HIS A 330 -14.01 -0.72 6.29
C HIS A 330 -14.33 0.75 6.53
N SER A 331 -15.32 1.04 7.37
CA SER A 331 -15.80 2.40 7.61
C SER A 331 -14.94 3.20 8.61
N GLY A 332 -14.17 2.50 9.45
CA GLY A 332 -13.27 3.10 10.43
C GLY A 332 -11.98 3.64 9.86
N SER A 333 -11.01 3.89 10.74
CA SER A 333 -9.66 4.31 10.35
C SER A 333 -8.99 3.21 9.51
N ALA A 334 -8.61 3.55 8.28
CA ALA A 334 -7.87 2.67 7.38
C ALA A 334 -6.92 3.50 6.52
N ALA A 335 -5.75 2.95 6.21
CA ALA A 335 -4.74 3.67 5.46
C ALA A 335 -4.26 2.86 4.24
N TYR A 336 -3.00 2.46 4.21
CA TYR A 336 -2.41 1.70 3.09
C TYR A 336 -3.11 0.37 2.91
N SER A 337 -3.24 -0.07 1.67
CA SER A 337 -3.86 -1.35 1.34
C SER A 337 -3.22 -1.99 0.13
N ASP A 338 -3.31 -3.31 0.03
CA ASP A 338 -2.96 -4.02 -1.18
C ASP A 338 -4.01 -5.10 -1.51
N LEU A 339 -4.34 -5.21 -2.79
CA LEU A 339 -5.32 -6.14 -3.35
C LEU A 339 -4.62 -7.33 -4.00
N ALA A 340 -5.14 -8.52 -3.80
CA ALA A 340 -4.76 -9.71 -4.56
C ALA A 340 -5.99 -10.56 -4.89
N ILE A 341 -5.85 -11.47 -5.85
CA ILE A 341 -6.90 -12.41 -6.22
C ILE A 341 -6.42 -13.81 -5.91
N ALA A 342 -7.14 -14.50 -5.04
CA ALA A 342 -6.87 -15.89 -4.71
C ALA A 342 -7.24 -16.82 -5.89
N PRO A 343 -6.69 -18.05 -5.97
CA PRO A 343 -6.99 -18.99 -7.05
C PRO A 343 -8.48 -19.35 -7.21
N ASP A 344 -9.24 -19.30 -6.12
CA ASP A 344 -10.69 -19.52 -6.10
C ASP A 344 -11.50 -18.26 -6.49
N MET A 345 -10.84 -17.23 -6.99
CA MET A 345 -11.40 -15.92 -7.36
C MET A 345 -11.94 -15.11 -6.16
N THR A 346 -11.60 -15.48 -4.93
CA THR A 346 -11.82 -14.62 -3.75
C THR A 346 -10.97 -13.36 -3.87
N ILE A 347 -11.56 -12.20 -3.65
CA ILE A 347 -10.86 -10.93 -3.61
C ILE A 347 -10.30 -10.75 -2.20
N LEU A 348 -9.01 -10.47 -2.13
CA LEU A 348 -8.24 -10.25 -0.90
C LEU A 348 -7.84 -8.78 -0.83
N CYS A 349 -8.02 -8.17 0.34
CA CYS A 349 -7.52 -6.82 0.63
C CYS A 349 -6.79 -6.82 1.96
N LEU A 350 -5.48 -6.67 1.93
CA LEU A 350 -4.64 -6.48 3.11
C LEU A 350 -4.52 -4.99 3.38
N TYR A 351 -4.83 -4.53 4.60
CA TYR A 351 -4.89 -3.08 4.87
C TYR A 351 -4.56 -2.71 6.32
N GLU A 352 -3.99 -1.54 6.50
CA GLU A 352 -3.78 -0.93 7.82
C GLU A 352 -5.12 -0.49 8.40
N ALA A 353 -5.43 -0.90 9.61
CA ALA A 353 -6.69 -0.61 10.28
C ALA A 353 -6.47 0.02 11.67
N ASP A 354 -7.54 0.65 12.18
CA ASP A 354 -7.68 1.07 13.58
C ASP A 354 -6.50 1.88 14.09
N ARG A 355 -6.12 2.92 13.33
CA ARG A 355 -4.99 3.81 13.64
C ARG A 355 -3.65 3.06 13.78
N TYR A 356 -3.41 2.10 12.87
CA TYR A 356 -2.21 1.25 12.82
C TYR A 356 -2.06 0.25 13.96
N SER A 357 -3.13 -0.05 14.71
CA SER A 357 -3.09 -1.10 15.72
C SER A 357 -3.01 -2.51 15.13
N GLN A 358 -3.29 -2.63 13.83
CA GLN A 358 -3.23 -3.92 13.12
C GLN A 358 -3.19 -3.75 11.60
N ILE A 359 -2.63 -4.75 10.93
CA ILE A 359 -2.88 -4.98 9.51
C ILE A 359 -3.86 -6.15 9.40
N MET A 360 -4.98 -5.89 8.76
CA MET A 360 -6.08 -6.85 8.56
C MET A 360 -6.12 -7.36 7.13
N LEU A 361 -6.55 -8.60 6.96
CA LEU A 361 -7.01 -9.13 5.68
C LEU A 361 -8.53 -9.19 5.66
N ALA A 362 -9.13 -8.60 4.64
CA ALA A 362 -10.52 -8.85 4.26
C ALA A 362 -10.57 -9.79 3.05
N ARG A 363 -11.49 -10.76 3.10
CA ARG A 363 -11.79 -11.73 2.04
C ARG A 363 -13.24 -11.59 1.64
N PHE A 364 -13.54 -11.37 0.37
CA PHE A 364 -14.90 -11.16 -0.12
C PHE A 364 -15.06 -11.57 -1.58
N SER A 365 -16.32 -11.73 -2.00
CA SER A 365 -16.67 -12.15 -3.35
C SER A 365 -17.01 -10.97 -4.26
N LEU A 366 -17.02 -11.23 -5.57
CA LEU A 366 -17.58 -10.31 -6.56
C LEU A 366 -19.06 -10.00 -6.25
N GLY A 367 -19.83 -11.02 -5.84
CA GLY A 367 -21.23 -10.88 -5.46
C GLY A 367 -21.42 -9.88 -4.31
N TRP A 368 -20.56 -9.97 -3.27
CA TRP A 368 -20.59 -8.97 -2.20
C TRP A 368 -20.31 -7.55 -2.74
N LEU A 369 -19.27 -7.37 -3.54
CA LEU A 369 -18.86 -6.06 -4.05
C LEU A 369 -19.96 -5.41 -4.91
N THR A 370 -20.74 -6.22 -5.65
CA THR A 370 -21.72 -5.76 -6.62
C THR A 370 -23.17 -5.87 -6.16
N ASP A 371 -23.41 -6.23 -4.88
CA ASP A 371 -24.76 -6.54 -4.37
C ASP A 371 -25.48 -7.60 -5.20
N GLY A 372 -24.75 -8.62 -5.66
CA GLY A 372 -25.26 -9.72 -6.49
C GLY A 372 -25.60 -9.34 -7.93
N LYS A 373 -25.25 -8.12 -8.38
CA LYS A 373 -25.56 -7.65 -9.75
C LYS A 373 -24.57 -8.15 -10.80
N ASP A 374 -23.42 -8.68 -10.39
CA ASP A 374 -22.40 -9.25 -11.28
C ASP A 374 -21.86 -10.55 -10.71
N ASN A 375 -21.63 -11.53 -11.59
CA ASN A 375 -21.14 -12.86 -11.27
C ASN A 375 -20.00 -13.25 -12.23
N LEU A 376 -19.19 -14.25 -11.84
CA LEU A 376 -18.12 -14.84 -12.67
C LEU A 376 -18.69 -15.79 -13.69
#